data_316197869e1335dfe5dbde478c8840ee
#
_entry.id   316197869e1335dfe5dbde478c8840ee
#
_cell.length_a   1.000
_cell.length_b   1.000
_cell.length_c   1.000
_cell.angle_alpha   90.00
_cell.angle_beta   90.00
_cell.angle_gamma   90.00
#
_symmetry.space_group_name_H-M   'P 1'
#
loop_
_entity.id
_entity.type
_entity.pdbx_description
1 polymer ?
#
loop_
_entity_poly.entity_id
_entity_poly.type
_entity_poly.pdbx_seq_one_letter_code
_entity_poly.pdbx_strand_id
1 'polypeptide(L)'
;MRKLSILVFGALALSLTISAWADTKPPVPTNKAARVFKFAQTNNDKHKYQLAMLKFKEIIEAKSQNRYEIEVFAGTLGGDRDLMEGLQIGSVDAAAINTSLIASAVPMFGVFDLPFIFRDRAHAYSVMDGPIGQDLVKAANKKMGFVATDYWENGFRGFTNNVRPIIKPQDLKGLKFRTLQSSIHLDTFKQWGANPTPMAWAEVYSAMQQNLIDGHDNAADTVNANKMWEVQKFFSDSRHFYSPVLFVMSPTMWNSLDAADKKMFLETSKEVATYERKLAAEMYDKALDNLKKNMQVADNVDFQAFKTSVQPIWEKYSASFGKEIIQKISDTK
;
A
#
# COMPACT_ATOMS: atom_id res chain seq x y z
N MET A 1 67.35 5.12 84.58
CA MET A 1 66.95 6.26 83.86
C MET A 1 66.88 5.84 82.44
N ARG A 2 65.84 6.13 81.75
CA ARG A 2 65.03 5.46 80.64
C ARG A 2 65.85 5.06 79.42
N LYS A 3 65.72 3.78 79.08
CA LYS A 3 66.22 3.19 77.84
C LYS A 3 65.28 3.48 76.67
N LEU A 4 65.73 3.95 75.56
CA LEU A 4 64.96 4.17 74.35
C LEU A 4 65.22 3.02 73.42
N SER A 5 64.20 2.23 73.11
CA SER A 5 64.24 1.15 72.16
C SER A 5 63.77 1.66 70.77
N ILE A 6 64.64 1.46 69.76
CA ILE A 6 64.31 1.80 68.36
C ILE A 6 63.71 0.58 67.70
N LEU A 7 62.49 0.70 67.21
CA LEU A 7 61.82 -0.27 66.37
C LEU A 7 62.01 0.10 64.89
N VAL A 8 62.61 -0.82 64.14
CA VAL A 8 62.76 -0.74 62.67
C VAL A 8 61.51 -1.28 62.05
N PHE A 9 60.78 -0.41 61.32
CA PHE A 9 59.66 -0.84 60.48
C PHE A 9 60.17 -1.04 59.03
N GLY A 10 60.03 -2.28 58.54
CA GLY A 10 60.29 -2.62 57.16
C GLY A 10 59.11 -2.16 56.28
N ALA A 11 59.41 -1.34 55.29
CA ALA A 11 58.43 -0.89 54.31
C ALA A 11 58.28 -1.92 53.18
N LEU A 12 57.13 -2.54 53.13
CA LEU A 12 56.72 -3.43 52.03
C LEU A 12 56.10 -2.52 50.93
N ALA A 13 56.84 -2.39 49.80
CA ALA A 13 56.35 -1.64 48.65
C ALA A 13 55.34 -2.48 47.87
N LEU A 14 54.07 -2.10 47.99
CA LEU A 14 52.97 -2.67 47.19
C LEU A 14 52.90 -1.86 45.89
N SER A 15 53.32 -2.47 44.76
CA SER A 15 53.19 -1.88 43.43
C SER A 15 51.75 -2.01 42.97
N LEU A 16 50.95 -0.92 43.02
CA LEU A 16 49.66 -0.79 42.40
C LEU A 16 49.83 -0.57 40.89
N THR A 17 49.52 -1.59 40.10
CA THR A 17 49.35 -1.44 38.66
C THR A 17 47.97 -0.77 38.41
N ILE A 18 47.99 0.53 38.10
CA ILE A 18 46.82 1.25 37.62
C ILE A 18 46.61 0.83 36.15
N SER A 19 45.65 -0.07 35.95
CA SER A 19 45.11 -0.32 34.60
C SER A 19 44.42 0.95 34.12
N ALA A 20 44.99 1.61 33.13
CA ALA A 20 44.37 2.71 32.44
C ALA A 20 43.13 2.18 31.69
N TRP A 21 41.96 2.38 32.27
CA TRP A 21 40.72 2.30 31.54
C TRP A 21 40.73 3.47 30.54
N ALA A 22 40.91 3.12 29.26
CA ALA A 22 40.71 4.07 28.17
C ALA A 22 39.21 4.48 28.23
N ASP A 23 38.99 5.72 28.65
CA ASP A 23 37.68 6.38 28.54
C ASP A 23 37.35 6.53 27.05
N THR A 24 36.80 5.44 26.43
CA THR A 24 36.13 5.57 25.16
C THR A 24 34.79 6.24 25.45
N LYS A 25 34.79 7.57 25.46
CA LYS A 25 33.56 8.34 25.38
C LYS A 25 32.78 7.80 24.17
N PRO A 26 31.49 7.42 24.35
CA PRO A 26 30.66 7.10 23.20
C PRO A 26 30.72 8.32 22.25
N PRO A 27 30.71 8.08 20.92
CA PRO A 27 30.74 9.16 19.96
C PRO A 27 29.61 10.12 20.27
N VAL A 28 29.92 11.38 20.48
CA VAL A 28 28.92 12.45 20.65
C VAL A 28 28.08 12.44 19.38
N PRO A 29 26.75 12.28 19.45
CA PRO A 29 25.92 12.37 18.25
C PRO A 29 26.18 13.74 17.64
N THR A 30 26.71 13.77 16.42
CA THR A 30 26.76 15.01 15.63
C THR A 30 25.29 15.37 15.40
N ASN A 31 24.81 16.38 16.10
CA ASN A 31 23.43 16.87 16.05
C ASN A 31 23.19 17.57 14.70
N LYS A 32 23.27 16.81 13.61
CA LYS A 32 22.81 17.25 12.31
C LYS A 32 21.31 17.02 12.34
N ALA A 33 20.52 18.09 12.17
CA ALA A 33 19.07 17.97 12.12
C ALA A 33 18.67 16.83 11.17
N ALA A 34 17.79 15.94 11.63
CA ALA A 34 17.31 14.83 10.83
C ALA A 34 16.71 15.37 9.53
N ARG A 35 16.99 14.70 8.43
CA ARG A 35 16.32 15.01 7.17
C ARG A 35 14.92 14.40 7.19
N VAL A 36 13.90 15.24 7.10
CA VAL A 36 12.50 14.83 7.15
C VAL A 36 12.02 14.43 5.76
N PHE A 37 11.40 13.27 5.63
CA PHE A 37 10.71 12.80 4.44
C PHE A 37 9.22 12.65 4.69
N LYS A 38 8.39 13.08 3.73
CA LYS A 38 6.93 13.03 3.78
C LYS A 38 6.42 11.83 3.01
N PHE A 39 5.88 10.85 3.74
CA PHE A 39 5.24 9.68 3.16
C PHE A 39 3.72 9.83 3.25
N ALA A 40 3.00 9.51 2.17
CA ALA A 40 1.58 9.76 2.10
C ALA A 40 0.79 8.57 1.54
N GLN A 41 -0.43 8.43 2.01
CA GLN A 41 -1.41 7.46 1.51
C GLN A 41 -2.83 8.05 1.61
N THR A 42 -3.78 7.51 0.85
CA THR A 42 -5.10 8.11 0.64
C THR A 42 -6.16 7.73 1.67
N ASN A 43 -5.88 6.77 2.56
CA ASN A 43 -6.82 6.27 3.56
C ASN A 43 -6.56 6.89 4.94
N ASN A 44 -7.34 6.50 5.94
CA ASN A 44 -7.19 6.97 7.31
C ASN A 44 -6.02 6.28 8.05
N ASP A 45 -5.81 6.67 9.30
CA ASP A 45 -4.73 6.21 10.19
C ASP A 45 -4.82 4.73 10.63
N LYS A 46 -5.96 4.07 10.41
CA LYS A 46 -6.19 2.66 10.76
C LYS A 46 -5.99 1.70 9.59
N HIS A 47 -5.79 2.25 8.40
CA HIS A 47 -5.61 1.47 7.20
C HIS A 47 -4.24 0.77 7.16
N LYS A 48 -4.17 -0.40 6.51
CA LYS A 48 -2.92 -1.18 6.37
C LYS A 48 -1.75 -0.38 5.78
N TYR A 49 -2.00 0.55 4.84
CA TYR A 49 -0.95 1.40 4.29
C TYR A 49 -0.31 2.31 5.34
N GLN A 50 -1.11 2.85 6.26
CA GLN A 50 -0.59 3.63 7.37
C GLN A 50 0.32 2.79 8.25
N LEU A 51 -0.12 1.59 8.61
CA LEU A 51 0.65 0.67 9.44
C LEU A 51 1.95 0.23 8.75
N ALA A 52 1.90 0.00 7.44
CA ALA A 52 3.08 -0.33 6.64
C ALA A 52 4.07 0.86 6.56
N MET A 53 3.59 2.07 6.35
CA MET A 53 4.43 3.27 6.36
C MET A 53 5.04 3.56 7.73
N LEU A 54 4.31 3.32 8.81
CA LEU A 54 4.85 3.43 10.17
C LEU A 54 5.92 2.36 10.43
N LYS A 55 5.75 1.14 9.87
CA LYS A 55 6.80 0.12 9.94
C LYS A 55 8.03 0.51 9.13
N PHE A 56 7.85 1.12 7.97
CA PHE A 56 8.94 1.68 7.16
C PHE A 56 9.70 2.77 7.92
N LYS A 57 8.98 3.71 8.55
CA LYS A 57 9.51 4.74 9.45
C LYS A 57 10.38 4.14 10.54
N GLU A 58 9.83 3.21 11.31
CA GLU A 58 10.53 2.52 12.39
C GLU A 58 11.89 1.94 11.93
N ILE A 59 11.88 1.23 10.80
CA ILE A 59 13.07 0.56 10.27
C ILE A 59 14.11 1.58 9.78
N ILE A 60 13.70 2.59 9.03
CA ILE A 60 14.62 3.60 8.46
C ILE A 60 15.21 4.47 9.56
N GLU A 61 14.42 4.93 10.51
CA GLU A 61 14.92 5.75 11.62
C GLU A 61 15.94 4.98 12.45
N ALA A 62 15.65 3.69 12.76
CA ALA A 62 16.59 2.83 13.47
C ALA A 62 17.88 2.57 12.67
N LYS A 63 17.77 2.10 11.41
CA LYS A 63 18.94 1.76 10.56
C LYS A 63 19.79 2.98 10.21
N SER A 64 19.19 4.15 10.08
CA SER A 64 19.88 5.39 9.78
C SER A 64 20.46 6.09 11.02
N GLN A 65 20.20 5.57 12.25
CA GLN A 65 20.53 6.23 13.50
C GLN A 65 19.94 7.66 13.58
N ASN A 66 18.67 7.78 13.19
CA ASN A 66 17.90 9.03 13.12
C ASN A 66 18.50 10.12 12.20
N ARG A 67 19.29 9.73 11.18
CA ARG A 67 19.70 10.67 10.10
C ARG A 67 18.50 11.08 9.24
N TYR A 68 17.52 10.20 9.14
CA TYR A 68 16.23 10.42 8.46
C TYR A 68 15.10 10.33 9.47
N GLU A 69 14.13 11.19 9.31
CA GLU A 69 12.84 11.15 10.00
C GLU A 69 11.74 11.01 8.94
N ILE A 70 10.73 10.18 9.19
CA ILE A 70 9.62 9.99 8.25
C ILE A 70 8.34 10.50 8.89
N GLU A 71 7.73 11.50 8.30
CA GLU A 71 6.38 11.95 8.61
C GLU A 71 5.37 11.22 7.73
N VAL A 72 4.36 10.57 8.33
CA VAL A 72 3.35 9.80 7.60
C VAL A 72 2.01 10.53 7.59
N PHE A 73 1.49 10.81 6.40
CA PHE A 73 0.24 11.52 6.17
C PHE A 73 -0.86 10.55 5.74
N ALA A 74 -1.89 10.44 6.56
CA ALA A 74 -3.03 9.55 6.36
C ALA A 74 -4.22 10.32 5.77
N GLY A 75 -4.42 10.23 4.45
CA GLY A 75 -5.57 10.81 3.75
C GLY A 75 -5.65 12.34 3.73
N THR A 76 -4.60 13.04 4.14
CA THR A 76 -4.61 14.50 4.31
C THR A 76 -3.96 15.29 3.17
N LEU A 77 -3.26 14.60 2.26
CA LEU A 77 -2.57 15.21 1.12
C LEU A 77 -3.26 14.97 -0.23
N GLY A 78 -4.55 14.64 -0.23
CA GLY A 78 -5.35 14.42 -1.43
C GLY A 78 -5.47 12.96 -1.85
N GLY A 79 -5.95 12.73 -3.09
CA GLY A 79 -6.11 11.43 -3.71
C GLY A 79 -4.83 10.95 -4.40
N ASP A 80 -4.88 9.75 -5.01
CA ASP A 80 -3.71 9.17 -5.70
C ASP A 80 -3.13 10.11 -6.78
N ARG A 81 -3.98 10.87 -7.49
CA ARG A 81 -3.52 11.85 -8.50
C ARG A 81 -2.72 12.97 -7.86
N ASP A 82 -3.24 13.56 -6.78
CA ASP A 82 -2.56 14.64 -6.06
C ASP A 82 -1.22 14.16 -5.50
N LEU A 83 -1.19 12.91 -4.99
CA LEU A 83 0.04 12.29 -4.50
C LEU A 83 1.05 12.03 -5.63
N MET A 84 0.58 11.60 -6.81
CA MET A 84 1.46 11.43 -7.98
C MET A 84 2.06 12.77 -8.45
N GLU A 85 1.28 13.83 -8.48
CA GLU A 85 1.76 15.18 -8.77
C GLU A 85 2.75 15.66 -7.70
N GLY A 86 2.43 15.42 -6.42
CA GLY A 86 3.31 15.73 -5.30
C GLY A 86 4.67 15.01 -5.37
N LEU A 87 4.69 13.74 -5.78
CA LEU A 87 5.92 12.98 -6.03
C LEU A 87 6.76 13.59 -7.17
N GLN A 88 6.10 14.06 -8.25
CA GLN A 88 6.80 14.66 -9.39
C GLN A 88 7.48 15.97 -9.04
N ILE A 89 6.81 16.83 -8.27
CA ILE A 89 7.35 18.14 -7.87
C ILE A 89 8.17 18.09 -6.57
N GLY A 90 8.23 16.92 -5.90
CA GLY A 90 8.98 16.72 -4.66
C GLY A 90 8.35 17.31 -3.41
N SER A 91 7.04 17.61 -3.40
CA SER A 91 6.29 18.00 -2.20
C SER A 91 5.87 16.81 -1.34
N VAL A 92 5.84 15.61 -1.93
CA VAL A 92 5.70 14.30 -1.29
C VAL A 92 6.93 13.48 -1.66
N ASP A 93 7.52 12.80 -0.68
CA ASP A 93 8.76 12.02 -0.86
C ASP A 93 8.48 10.56 -1.20
N ALA A 94 7.46 9.96 -0.63
CA ALA A 94 6.99 8.63 -1.01
C ALA A 94 5.47 8.49 -0.83
N ALA A 95 4.85 7.63 -1.65
CA ALA A 95 3.43 7.35 -1.56
C ALA A 95 3.08 5.92 -1.96
N ALA A 96 1.92 5.44 -1.46
CA ALA A 96 1.26 4.23 -1.91
C ALA A 96 0.22 4.60 -2.98
N ILE A 97 0.46 4.22 -4.23
CA ILE A 97 -0.34 4.61 -5.40
C ILE A 97 -1.01 3.39 -6.03
N ASN A 98 -2.32 3.44 -6.22
CA ASN A 98 -3.05 2.38 -6.91
C ASN A 98 -2.60 2.27 -8.38
N THR A 99 -2.33 1.05 -8.84
CA THR A 99 -1.82 0.81 -10.21
C THR A 99 -2.79 1.24 -11.31
N SER A 100 -4.09 1.25 -11.04
CA SER A 100 -5.11 1.76 -11.97
C SER A 100 -4.89 3.23 -12.33
N LEU A 101 -4.33 4.02 -11.43
CA LEU A 101 -3.99 5.44 -11.69
C LEU A 101 -2.68 5.56 -12.48
N ILE A 102 -1.72 4.69 -12.21
CA ILE A 102 -0.45 4.60 -12.96
C ILE A 102 -0.72 4.23 -14.43
N ALA A 103 -1.79 3.46 -14.70
CA ALA A 103 -2.22 3.11 -16.05
C ALA A 103 -2.49 4.34 -16.95
N SER A 104 -2.79 5.50 -16.38
CA SER A 104 -2.93 6.75 -17.15
C SER A 104 -1.64 7.20 -17.81
N ALA A 105 -0.49 6.94 -17.21
CA ALA A 105 0.84 7.25 -17.72
C ALA A 105 1.50 6.03 -18.41
N VAL A 106 1.26 4.84 -17.90
CA VAL A 106 1.79 3.56 -18.39
C VAL A 106 0.62 2.60 -18.65
N PRO A 107 -0.04 2.68 -19.83
CA PRO A 107 -1.30 2.00 -20.13
C PRO A 107 -1.29 0.49 -19.87
N MET A 108 -0.12 -0.15 -19.97
CA MET A 108 0.03 -1.59 -19.75
C MET A 108 -0.33 -2.02 -18.30
N PHE A 109 -0.25 -1.15 -17.30
CA PHE A 109 -0.77 -1.45 -15.95
C PHE A 109 -2.26 -1.77 -15.93
N GLY A 110 -3.01 -1.28 -16.91
CA GLY A 110 -4.43 -1.59 -17.05
C GLY A 110 -4.72 -3.09 -17.21
N VAL A 111 -3.74 -3.92 -17.58
CA VAL A 111 -3.92 -5.38 -17.62
C VAL A 111 -4.32 -5.95 -16.27
N PHE A 112 -3.86 -5.33 -15.16
CA PHE A 112 -4.22 -5.73 -13.80
C PHE A 112 -5.65 -5.32 -13.42
N ASP A 113 -6.26 -4.38 -14.14
CA ASP A 113 -7.65 -3.95 -13.97
C ASP A 113 -8.65 -4.85 -14.70
N LEU A 114 -8.19 -5.84 -15.50
CA LEU A 114 -9.13 -6.78 -16.12
C LEU A 114 -9.91 -7.55 -15.04
N PRO A 115 -11.25 -7.57 -15.09
CA PRO A 115 -12.04 -8.26 -14.08
C PRO A 115 -11.71 -9.75 -14.05
N PHE A 116 -11.49 -10.31 -12.84
CA PHE A 116 -11.14 -11.71 -12.61
C PHE A 116 -9.82 -12.19 -13.24
N ILE A 117 -8.89 -11.27 -13.60
CA ILE A 117 -7.57 -11.64 -14.12
C ILE A 117 -6.75 -12.43 -13.08
N PHE A 118 -6.92 -12.12 -11.81
CA PHE A 118 -6.27 -12.82 -10.71
C PHE A 118 -7.21 -13.84 -10.07
N ARG A 119 -6.71 -15.06 -9.83
CA ARG A 119 -7.46 -16.16 -9.20
C ARG A 119 -7.59 -15.99 -7.68
N ASP A 120 -6.47 -15.67 -7.07
CA ASP A 120 -6.29 -15.50 -5.64
C ASP A 120 -5.06 -14.62 -5.35
N ARG A 121 -4.76 -14.36 -4.07
CA ARG A 121 -3.59 -13.55 -3.64
C ARG A 121 -2.28 -14.16 -4.07
N ALA A 122 -2.11 -15.48 -3.94
CA ALA A 122 -0.86 -16.15 -4.30
C ALA A 122 -0.55 -15.96 -5.78
N HIS A 123 -1.56 -16.12 -6.64
CA HIS A 123 -1.46 -15.85 -8.07
C HIS A 123 -1.11 -14.38 -8.35
N ALA A 124 -1.79 -13.44 -7.71
CA ALA A 124 -1.51 -12.02 -7.87
C ALA A 124 -0.07 -11.68 -7.47
N TYR A 125 0.41 -12.20 -6.34
CA TYR A 125 1.79 -11.99 -5.89
C TYR A 125 2.80 -12.61 -6.84
N SER A 126 2.56 -13.85 -7.33
CA SER A 126 3.45 -14.50 -8.30
C SER A 126 3.58 -13.69 -9.60
N VAL A 127 2.50 -13.10 -10.10
CA VAL A 127 2.51 -12.24 -11.28
C VAL A 127 3.26 -10.94 -11.02
N MET A 128 2.98 -10.27 -9.90
CA MET A 128 3.56 -8.97 -9.57
C MET A 128 5.04 -9.05 -9.25
N ASP A 129 5.47 -10.08 -8.52
CA ASP A 129 6.88 -10.29 -8.17
C ASP A 129 7.67 -10.95 -9.30
N GLY A 130 6.98 -11.56 -10.26
CA GLY A 130 7.53 -12.18 -11.44
C GLY A 130 7.91 -11.17 -12.56
N PRO A 131 8.37 -11.69 -13.71
CA PRO A 131 8.84 -10.87 -14.82
C PRO A 131 7.84 -9.82 -15.30
N ILE A 132 6.54 -10.15 -15.31
CA ILE A 132 5.48 -9.25 -15.78
C ILE A 132 5.42 -8.00 -14.88
N GLY A 133 5.28 -8.19 -13.58
CA GLY A 133 5.21 -7.07 -12.64
C GLY A 133 6.49 -6.25 -12.61
N GLN A 134 7.65 -6.92 -12.64
CA GLN A 134 8.95 -6.26 -12.66
C GLN A 134 9.18 -5.40 -13.93
N ASP A 135 8.72 -5.86 -15.08
CA ASP A 135 8.83 -5.09 -16.33
C ASP A 135 7.88 -3.88 -16.32
N LEU A 136 6.70 -4.01 -15.71
CA LEU A 136 5.79 -2.88 -15.50
C LEU A 136 6.39 -1.83 -14.55
N VAL A 137 7.03 -2.25 -13.46
CA VAL A 137 7.76 -1.34 -12.54
C VAL A 137 8.87 -0.60 -13.29
N LYS A 138 9.68 -1.30 -14.09
CA LYS A 138 10.72 -0.64 -14.92
C LYS A 138 10.12 0.37 -15.91
N ALA A 139 8.98 0.03 -16.53
CA ALA A 139 8.29 0.95 -17.44
C ALA A 139 7.76 2.19 -16.71
N ALA A 140 7.20 2.03 -15.51
CA ALA A 140 6.76 3.14 -14.67
C ALA A 140 7.92 4.05 -14.28
N ASN A 141 9.01 3.48 -13.78
CA ASN A 141 10.21 4.23 -13.39
C ASN A 141 10.78 5.03 -14.57
N LYS A 142 10.86 4.40 -15.75
CA LYS A 142 11.35 5.08 -16.98
C LYS A 142 10.42 6.20 -17.44
N LYS A 143 9.10 5.98 -17.41
CA LYS A 143 8.12 6.91 -17.97
C LYS A 143 7.84 8.09 -17.04
N MET A 144 7.76 7.84 -15.73
CA MET A 144 7.31 8.82 -14.75
C MET A 144 8.47 9.45 -13.99
N GLY A 145 9.69 8.89 -14.10
CA GLY A 145 10.85 9.31 -13.34
C GLY A 145 10.79 8.94 -11.85
N PHE A 146 9.74 8.26 -11.41
CA PHE A 146 9.61 7.76 -10.05
C PHE A 146 10.56 6.59 -9.78
N VAL A 147 10.71 6.26 -8.50
CA VAL A 147 11.32 5.01 -8.07
C VAL A 147 10.25 4.16 -7.42
N ALA A 148 9.46 3.49 -8.26
CA ALA A 148 8.58 2.43 -7.80
C ALA A 148 9.44 1.19 -7.47
N THR A 149 9.13 0.54 -6.36
CA THR A 149 9.94 -0.57 -5.84
C THR A 149 9.15 -1.86 -5.74
N ASP A 150 8.18 -1.91 -4.86
CA ASP A 150 7.48 -3.13 -4.49
C ASP A 150 5.97 -2.95 -4.58
N TYR A 151 5.26 -4.05 -4.87
CA TYR A 151 3.80 -4.06 -4.84
C TYR A 151 3.28 -4.33 -3.43
N TRP A 152 2.37 -3.47 -3.00
CA TRP A 152 1.47 -3.65 -1.87
C TRP A 152 0.10 -4.12 -2.35
N GLU A 153 -0.81 -4.38 -1.41
CA GLU A 153 -2.14 -4.89 -1.70
C GLU A 153 -3.25 -3.95 -1.23
N ASN A 154 -4.08 -3.43 -2.14
CA ASN A 154 -5.42 -3.02 -1.73
C ASN A 154 -6.32 -4.26 -1.59
N GLY A 155 -6.18 -5.24 -2.47
CA GLY A 155 -6.81 -6.54 -2.38
C GLY A 155 -8.00 -6.75 -3.31
N PHE A 156 -8.69 -7.88 -3.10
CA PHE A 156 -9.91 -8.21 -3.83
C PHE A 156 -11.06 -7.32 -3.42
N ARG A 157 -11.75 -6.77 -4.42
CA ARG A 157 -12.82 -5.79 -4.24
C ARG A 157 -14.19 -6.44 -4.24
N GLY A 158 -15.02 -6.06 -3.27
CA GLY A 158 -16.44 -6.38 -3.18
C GLY A 158 -17.29 -5.12 -3.37
N PHE A 159 -18.58 -5.28 -3.63
CA PHE A 159 -19.52 -4.18 -3.78
C PHE A 159 -20.10 -3.75 -2.43
N THR A 160 -20.23 -2.43 -2.21
CA THR A 160 -21.09 -1.88 -1.17
C THR A 160 -22.19 -1.03 -1.79
N ASN A 161 -23.41 -1.01 -1.21
CA ASN A 161 -24.46 -0.11 -1.63
C ASN A 161 -25.59 0.00 -0.58
N ASN A 162 -26.54 0.93 -0.81
CA ASN A 162 -27.69 1.16 0.06
C ASN A 162 -29.01 0.58 -0.48
N VAL A 163 -29.01 -0.02 -1.67
CA VAL A 163 -30.25 -0.35 -2.39
C VAL A 163 -30.64 -1.82 -2.24
N ARG A 164 -29.71 -2.76 -2.51
CA ARG A 164 -29.96 -4.22 -2.49
C ARG A 164 -28.66 -5.02 -2.43
N PRO A 165 -28.71 -6.28 -1.97
CA PRO A 165 -27.60 -7.21 -2.15
C PRO A 165 -27.26 -7.39 -3.63
N ILE A 166 -25.97 -7.50 -3.97
CA ILE A 166 -25.50 -7.75 -5.34
C ILE A 166 -24.99 -9.19 -5.38
N ILE A 167 -25.80 -10.08 -5.99
CA ILE A 167 -25.52 -11.52 -6.10
C ILE A 167 -25.11 -11.87 -7.54
N LYS A 168 -25.69 -11.20 -8.53
CA LYS A 168 -25.47 -11.42 -9.96
C LYS A 168 -25.32 -10.08 -10.69
N PRO A 169 -24.75 -10.04 -11.91
CA PRO A 169 -24.50 -8.78 -12.65
C PRO A 169 -25.74 -7.89 -12.79
N GLN A 170 -26.93 -8.48 -12.99
CA GLN A 170 -28.19 -7.76 -13.17
C GLN A 170 -28.60 -6.93 -11.95
N ASP A 171 -28.09 -7.27 -10.75
CA ASP A 171 -28.39 -6.55 -9.53
C ASP A 171 -27.71 -5.17 -9.49
N LEU A 172 -26.72 -4.94 -10.34
CA LEU A 172 -26.07 -3.63 -10.53
C LEU A 172 -26.85 -2.68 -11.42
N LYS A 173 -27.85 -3.20 -12.17
CA LYS A 173 -28.58 -2.39 -13.16
C LYS A 173 -29.23 -1.16 -12.52
N GLY A 174 -28.90 0.00 -13.10
CA GLY A 174 -29.44 1.32 -12.74
C GLY A 174 -28.83 1.95 -11.49
N LEU A 175 -27.96 1.24 -10.75
CA LEU A 175 -27.31 1.81 -9.57
C LEU A 175 -26.26 2.86 -9.97
N LYS A 176 -26.23 3.98 -9.24
CA LYS A 176 -25.20 4.99 -9.33
C LYS A 176 -23.98 4.51 -8.56
N PHE A 177 -22.94 4.09 -9.26
CA PHE A 177 -21.79 3.46 -8.63
C PHE A 177 -20.53 4.30 -8.79
N ARG A 178 -19.83 4.55 -7.69
CA ARG A 178 -18.49 5.14 -7.80
C ARG A 178 -17.48 4.07 -8.25
N THR A 179 -16.62 4.45 -9.17
CA THR A 179 -15.49 3.62 -9.62
C THR A 179 -14.15 4.32 -9.42
N LEU A 180 -13.06 3.56 -9.52
CA LEU A 180 -11.74 4.14 -9.73
C LEU A 180 -11.71 4.94 -11.05
N GLN A 181 -10.76 5.85 -11.17
CA GLN A 181 -10.51 6.63 -12.39
C GLN A 181 -9.80 5.77 -13.45
N SER A 182 -10.40 4.63 -13.80
CA SER A 182 -9.93 3.66 -14.79
C SER A 182 -11.02 3.41 -15.82
N SER A 183 -10.66 3.46 -17.11
CA SER A 183 -11.58 3.17 -18.21
C SER A 183 -12.11 1.73 -18.16
N ILE A 184 -11.28 0.78 -17.73
CA ILE A 184 -11.67 -0.62 -17.60
C ILE A 184 -12.74 -0.80 -16.52
N HIS A 185 -12.54 -0.16 -15.36
CA HIS A 185 -13.56 -0.17 -14.31
C HIS A 185 -14.87 0.47 -14.78
N LEU A 186 -14.79 1.65 -15.42
CA LEU A 186 -15.97 2.31 -15.99
C LEU A 186 -16.72 1.42 -16.98
N ASP A 187 -16.03 0.81 -17.92
CA ASP A 187 -16.64 -0.04 -18.94
C ASP A 187 -17.23 -1.32 -18.33
N THR A 188 -16.54 -1.91 -17.34
CA THR A 188 -17.02 -3.09 -16.62
C THR A 188 -18.35 -2.81 -15.89
N PHE A 189 -18.42 -1.70 -15.15
CA PHE A 189 -19.66 -1.34 -14.47
C PHE A 189 -20.80 -0.97 -15.45
N LYS A 190 -20.49 -0.31 -16.58
CA LYS A 190 -21.47 -0.10 -17.66
C LYS A 190 -21.95 -1.41 -18.26
N GLN A 191 -21.08 -2.40 -18.46
CA GLN A 191 -21.42 -3.72 -18.95
C GLN A 191 -22.42 -4.43 -18.03
N TRP A 192 -22.32 -4.20 -16.70
CA TRP A 192 -23.27 -4.69 -15.71
C TRP A 192 -24.55 -3.83 -15.60
N GLY A 193 -24.67 -2.77 -16.40
CA GLY A 193 -25.85 -1.89 -16.44
C GLY A 193 -25.91 -0.86 -15.31
N ALA A 194 -24.82 -0.67 -14.57
CA ALA A 194 -24.72 0.41 -13.59
C ALA A 194 -24.48 1.76 -14.27
N ASN A 195 -24.62 2.85 -13.51
CA ASN A 195 -24.29 4.22 -13.88
C ASN A 195 -22.98 4.61 -13.14
N PRO A 196 -21.79 4.28 -13.69
CA PRO A 196 -20.53 4.53 -12.99
C PRO A 196 -20.11 5.98 -13.08
N THR A 197 -19.60 6.50 -11.95
CA THR A 197 -18.97 7.82 -11.83
C THR A 197 -17.57 7.66 -11.27
N PRO A 198 -16.52 8.03 -12.04
CA PRO A 198 -15.15 8.03 -11.52
C PRO A 198 -14.99 9.16 -10.51
N MET A 199 -14.41 8.85 -9.33
CA MET A 199 -14.29 9.81 -8.24
C MET A 199 -13.07 9.50 -7.39
N ALA A 200 -12.38 10.53 -6.87
CA ALA A 200 -11.28 10.36 -5.93
C ALA A 200 -11.76 9.73 -4.61
N TRP A 201 -10.88 8.97 -3.94
CA TRP A 201 -11.27 8.23 -2.73
C TRP A 201 -11.77 9.13 -1.60
N ALA A 202 -11.15 10.29 -1.42
CA ALA A 202 -11.52 11.25 -0.38
C ALA A 202 -12.97 11.77 -0.46
N GLU A 203 -13.59 11.72 -1.66
CA GLU A 203 -14.94 12.22 -1.90
C GLU A 203 -16.02 11.15 -1.65
N VAL A 204 -15.63 9.85 -1.62
CA VAL A 204 -16.57 8.72 -1.70
C VAL A 204 -17.50 8.67 -0.49
N TYR A 205 -16.98 8.83 0.73
CA TYR A 205 -17.80 8.77 1.95
C TYR A 205 -18.91 9.83 1.94
N SER A 206 -18.54 11.08 1.65
CA SER A 206 -19.49 12.19 1.61
C SER A 206 -20.49 12.06 0.45
N ALA A 207 -20.07 11.54 -0.70
CA ALA A 207 -20.96 11.29 -1.84
C ALA A 207 -22.02 10.22 -1.50
N MET A 208 -21.66 9.15 -0.77
CA MET A 208 -22.60 8.16 -0.27
C MET A 208 -23.54 8.73 0.80
N GLN A 209 -23.00 9.50 1.75
CA GLN A 209 -23.77 10.15 2.79
C GLN A 209 -24.84 11.10 2.22
N GLN A 210 -24.51 11.81 1.14
CA GLN A 210 -25.41 12.72 0.42
C GLN A 210 -26.30 12.03 -0.62
N ASN A 211 -26.21 10.69 -0.78
CA ASN A 211 -26.93 9.90 -1.78
C ASN A 211 -26.65 10.33 -3.24
N LEU A 212 -25.50 10.95 -3.51
CA LEU A 212 -25.05 11.26 -4.87
C LEU A 212 -24.70 9.97 -5.64
N ILE A 213 -24.21 8.97 -4.92
CA ILE A 213 -23.97 7.60 -5.39
C ILE A 213 -24.69 6.60 -4.48
N ASP A 214 -25.11 5.47 -5.04
CA ASP A 214 -25.76 4.38 -4.29
C ASP A 214 -24.74 3.46 -3.61
N GLY A 215 -23.54 3.37 -4.20
CA GLY A 215 -22.49 2.51 -3.69
C GLY A 215 -21.13 2.68 -4.38
N HIS A 216 -20.18 1.87 -3.93
CA HIS A 216 -18.86 1.77 -4.49
C HIS A 216 -18.33 0.33 -4.38
N ASP A 217 -17.18 0.06 -4.97
CA ASP A 217 -16.44 -1.18 -4.73
C ASP A 217 -15.14 -0.92 -3.98
N ASN A 218 -14.77 -1.81 -3.06
CA ASN A 218 -13.45 -1.82 -2.43
C ASN A 218 -13.20 -3.16 -1.70
N ALA A 219 -11.96 -3.37 -1.22
CA ALA A 219 -11.62 -4.51 -0.39
C ALA A 219 -12.31 -4.40 0.99
N ALA A 220 -12.69 -5.54 1.57
CA ALA A 220 -13.43 -5.60 2.82
C ALA A 220 -12.72 -4.86 3.97
N ASP A 221 -11.40 -4.99 4.07
CA ASP A 221 -10.61 -4.32 5.10
C ASP A 221 -10.57 -2.79 4.89
N THR A 222 -10.55 -2.30 3.65
CA THR A 222 -10.67 -0.86 3.35
C THR A 222 -12.07 -0.34 3.69
N VAL A 223 -13.13 -1.09 3.35
CA VAL A 223 -14.52 -0.79 3.75
C VAL A 223 -14.62 -0.71 5.28
N ASN A 224 -13.98 -1.66 5.96
CA ASN A 224 -13.96 -1.73 7.41
C ASN A 224 -13.16 -0.58 8.05
N ALA A 225 -11.93 -0.33 7.62
CA ALA A 225 -11.08 0.71 8.20
C ALA A 225 -11.72 2.10 8.08
N ASN A 226 -12.43 2.36 6.98
CA ASN A 226 -13.10 3.64 6.73
C ASN A 226 -14.55 3.67 7.22
N LYS A 227 -15.00 2.67 7.99
CA LYS A 227 -16.34 2.58 8.59
C LYS A 227 -17.48 2.81 7.59
N MET A 228 -17.33 2.28 6.37
CA MET A 228 -18.32 2.51 5.32
C MET A 228 -19.72 1.98 5.68
N TRP A 229 -19.82 1.07 6.66
CA TRP A 229 -21.12 0.63 7.19
C TRP A 229 -21.98 1.75 7.81
N GLU A 230 -21.40 2.87 8.19
CA GLU A 230 -22.15 4.02 8.69
C GLU A 230 -23.03 4.65 7.60
N VAL A 231 -22.65 4.48 6.32
CA VAL A 231 -23.32 5.04 5.15
C VAL A 231 -23.70 4.01 4.09
N GLN A 232 -23.46 2.71 4.32
CA GLN A 232 -23.74 1.62 3.39
C GLN A 232 -24.39 0.43 4.12
N LYS A 233 -25.46 -0.14 3.54
CA LYS A 233 -26.25 -1.22 4.14
C LYS A 233 -25.78 -2.61 3.73
N PHE A 234 -25.33 -2.77 2.48
CA PHE A 234 -25.02 -4.07 1.88
C PHE A 234 -23.54 -4.16 1.51
N PHE A 235 -22.97 -5.34 1.74
CA PHE A 235 -21.67 -5.72 1.21
C PHE A 235 -21.79 -7.06 0.49
N SER A 236 -21.19 -7.17 -0.72
CA SER A 236 -21.14 -8.41 -1.51
C SER A 236 -19.70 -8.71 -1.87
N ASP A 237 -19.13 -9.81 -1.35
CA ASP A 237 -17.74 -10.19 -1.57
C ASP A 237 -17.56 -10.84 -2.96
N SER A 238 -17.68 -10.05 -4.01
CA SER A 238 -17.67 -10.49 -5.40
C SER A 238 -16.28 -10.74 -5.99
N ARG A 239 -15.21 -10.21 -5.37
CA ARG A 239 -13.80 -10.38 -5.78
C ARG A 239 -13.55 -10.15 -7.27
N HIS A 240 -14.33 -9.25 -7.85
CA HIS A 240 -14.35 -9.00 -9.29
C HIS A 240 -13.10 -8.29 -9.84
N PHE A 241 -12.42 -7.51 -9.00
CA PHE A 241 -11.11 -6.95 -9.26
C PHE A 241 -10.15 -7.27 -8.12
N TYR A 242 -8.89 -7.43 -8.45
CA TYR A 242 -7.79 -7.31 -7.50
C TYR A 242 -7.05 -6.00 -7.76
N SER A 243 -6.80 -5.22 -6.75
CA SER A 243 -6.16 -3.92 -6.88
C SER A 243 -4.76 -3.93 -6.27
N PRO A 244 -3.71 -4.03 -7.11
CA PRO A 244 -2.35 -3.79 -6.66
C PRO A 244 -2.10 -2.31 -6.36
N VAL A 245 -1.13 -2.06 -5.51
CA VAL A 245 -0.63 -0.74 -5.17
C VAL A 245 0.88 -0.76 -5.31
N LEU A 246 1.47 0.30 -5.85
CA LEU A 246 2.92 0.48 -5.84
C LEU A 246 3.35 1.41 -4.72
N PHE A 247 4.38 1.02 -3.98
CA PHE A 247 5.11 1.96 -3.15
C PHE A 247 6.12 2.69 -4.02
N VAL A 248 6.01 4.01 -4.03
CA VAL A 248 6.70 4.89 -4.99
C VAL A 248 7.44 5.98 -4.24
N MET A 249 8.71 6.19 -4.55
CA MET A 249 9.53 7.29 -4.04
C MET A 249 9.72 8.37 -5.11
N SER A 250 9.76 9.64 -4.70
CA SER A 250 10.00 10.77 -5.59
C SER A 250 11.44 10.75 -6.13
N PRO A 251 11.67 11.22 -7.37
CA PRO A 251 13.03 11.36 -7.88
C PRO A 251 13.87 12.34 -7.06
N THR A 252 13.27 13.38 -6.49
CA THR A 252 13.94 14.36 -5.63
C THR A 252 14.49 13.70 -4.38
N MET A 253 13.67 12.94 -3.65
CA MET A 253 14.13 12.17 -2.50
C MET A 253 15.21 11.17 -2.91
N TRP A 254 14.95 10.35 -3.92
CA TRP A 254 15.85 9.27 -4.35
C TRP A 254 17.23 9.77 -4.75
N ASN A 255 17.30 10.83 -5.56
CA ASN A 255 18.57 11.39 -6.02
C ASN A 255 19.38 12.05 -4.90
N SER A 256 18.76 12.36 -3.80
CA SER A 256 19.40 12.95 -2.62
C SER A 256 20.05 11.93 -1.68
N LEU A 257 19.78 10.63 -1.88
CA LEU A 257 20.34 9.54 -1.10
C LEU A 257 21.67 9.10 -1.71
N ASP A 258 22.63 8.76 -0.86
CA ASP A 258 23.86 8.08 -1.30
C ASP A 258 23.60 6.60 -1.64
N ALA A 259 24.60 5.89 -2.12
CA ALA A 259 24.46 4.50 -2.55
C ALA A 259 24.09 3.55 -1.40
N ALA A 260 24.64 3.79 -0.19
CA ALA A 260 24.34 2.96 0.98
C ALA A 260 22.90 3.18 1.47
N ASP A 261 22.47 4.44 1.49
CA ASP A 261 21.11 4.81 1.86
C ASP A 261 20.09 4.31 0.83
N LYS A 262 20.37 4.42 -0.47
CA LYS A 262 19.51 3.82 -1.52
C LYS A 262 19.32 2.32 -1.30
N LYS A 263 20.39 1.59 -0.99
CA LYS A 263 20.31 0.16 -0.67
C LYS A 263 19.43 -0.08 0.56
N MET A 264 19.64 0.68 1.64
CA MET A 264 18.85 0.58 2.87
C MET A 264 17.35 0.81 2.60
N PHE A 265 16.99 1.82 1.80
CA PHE A 265 15.61 2.10 1.44
C PHE A 265 14.98 1.00 0.60
N LEU A 266 15.70 0.42 -0.38
CA LEU A 266 15.22 -0.69 -1.19
C LEU A 266 15.01 -1.96 -0.36
N GLU A 267 15.95 -2.31 0.49
CA GLU A 267 15.83 -3.47 1.38
C GLU A 267 14.65 -3.30 2.35
N THR A 268 14.46 -2.10 2.88
CA THR A 268 13.32 -1.78 3.76
C THR A 268 12.00 -1.82 2.99
N SER A 269 11.96 -1.34 1.75
CA SER A 269 10.76 -1.42 0.91
C SER A 269 10.31 -2.87 0.72
N LYS A 270 11.23 -3.78 0.40
CA LYS A 270 10.94 -5.19 0.23
C LYS A 270 10.45 -5.85 1.52
N GLU A 271 11.10 -5.53 2.66
CA GLU A 271 10.70 -6.02 3.98
C GLU A 271 9.27 -5.56 4.31
N VAL A 272 8.99 -4.28 4.10
CA VAL A 272 7.68 -3.68 4.39
C VAL A 272 6.59 -4.18 3.42
N ALA A 273 6.90 -4.43 2.16
CA ALA A 273 5.94 -5.02 1.22
C ALA A 273 5.48 -6.42 1.69
N THR A 274 6.41 -7.24 2.20
CA THR A 274 6.08 -8.54 2.79
C THR A 274 5.20 -8.39 4.03
N TYR A 275 5.53 -7.43 4.90
CA TYR A 275 4.73 -7.11 6.09
C TYR A 275 3.33 -6.62 5.72
N GLU A 276 3.20 -5.70 4.76
CA GLU A 276 1.92 -5.13 4.32
C GLU A 276 1.00 -6.21 3.75
N ARG A 277 1.49 -7.09 2.87
CA ARG A 277 0.70 -8.18 2.28
C ARG A 277 0.19 -9.17 3.34
N LYS A 278 1.02 -9.50 4.32
CA LYS A 278 0.59 -10.33 5.45
C LYS A 278 -0.51 -9.64 6.26
N LEU A 279 -0.30 -8.36 6.57
CA LEU A 279 -1.27 -7.54 7.29
C LEU A 279 -2.59 -7.41 6.52
N ALA A 280 -2.52 -7.21 5.20
CA ALA A 280 -3.70 -7.12 4.32
C ALA A 280 -4.55 -8.40 4.38
N ALA A 281 -3.93 -9.59 4.33
CA ALA A 281 -4.63 -10.85 4.44
C ALA A 281 -5.32 -11.00 5.81
N GLU A 282 -4.60 -10.71 6.91
CA GLU A 282 -5.14 -10.79 8.27
C GLU A 282 -6.27 -9.78 8.52
N MET A 283 -6.12 -8.56 7.99
CA MET A 283 -7.14 -7.52 8.14
C MET A 283 -8.39 -7.81 7.32
N TYR A 284 -8.25 -8.42 6.15
CA TYR A 284 -9.38 -8.79 5.31
C TYR A 284 -10.32 -9.77 6.01
N ASP A 285 -9.78 -10.84 6.60
CA ASP A 285 -10.58 -11.87 7.29
C ASP A 285 -11.31 -11.27 8.51
N LYS A 286 -10.58 -10.50 9.33
CA LYS A 286 -11.18 -9.77 10.47
C LYS A 286 -12.24 -8.76 10.04
N ALA A 287 -12.03 -8.12 8.89
CA ALA A 287 -12.96 -7.15 8.36
C ALA A 287 -14.30 -7.80 7.95
N LEU A 288 -14.26 -8.94 7.27
CA LEU A 288 -15.49 -9.67 6.90
C LEU A 288 -16.33 -9.99 8.13
N ASP A 289 -15.70 -10.44 9.23
CA ASP A 289 -16.41 -10.72 10.47
C ASP A 289 -17.06 -9.46 11.09
N ASN A 290 -16.38 -8.32 10.99
CA ASN A 290 -16.94 -7.05 11.47
C ASN A 290 -18.04 -6.51 10.54
N LEU A 291 -17.87 -6.64 9.22
CA LEU A 291 -18.90 -6.24 8.26
C LEU A 291 -20.17 -7.04 8.42
N LYS A 292 -20.09 -8.36 8.69
CA LYS A 292 -21.27 -9.20 9.00
C LYS A 292 -22.07 -8.73 10.23
N LYS A 293 -21.43 -8.00 11.16
CA LYS A 293 -22.11 -7.43 12.33
C LYS A 293 -22.79 -6.10 12.05
N ASN A 294 -22.32 -5.36 11.05
CA ASN A 294 -22.72 -3.97 10.80
C ASN A 294 -23.44 -3.78 9.46
N MET A 295 -23.34 -4.74 8.54
CA MET A 295 -23.92 -4.72 7.20
C MET A 295 -24.61 -6.03 6.89
N GLN A 296 -25.52 -6.02 5.94
CA GLN A 296 -26.04 -7.24 5.34
C GLN A 296 -25.01 -7.73 4.30
N VAL A 297 -24.26 -8.77 4.65
CA VAL A 297 -23.24 -9.36 3.77
C VAL A 297 -23.85 -10.49 2.94
N ALA A 298 -23.74 -10.38 1.61
CA ALA A 298 -24.10 -11.47 0.69
C ALA A 298 -22.86 -12.37 0.49
N ASP A 299 -23.00 -13.64 0.86
CA ASP A 299 -21.99 -14.69 0.74
C ASP A 299 -22.27 -15.68 -0.42
N ASN A 300 -23.39 -15.51 -1.10
CA ASN A 300 -23.87 -16.35 -2.20
C ASN A 300 -23.74 -15.71 -3.58
N VAL A 301 -22.66 -14.94 -3.81
CA VAL A 301 -22.38 -14.27 -5.08
C VAL A 301 -22.16 -15.29 -6.20
N ASP A 302 -22.85 -15.12 -7.32
CA ASP A 302 -22.69 -15.95 -8.52
C ASP A 302 -21.45 -15.52 -9.33
N PHE A 303 -20.30 -16.00 -8.89
CA PHE A 303 -19.00 -15.70 -9.55
C PHE A 303 -18.98 -16.11 -11.01
N GLN A 304 -19.69 -17.20 -11.39
CA GLN A 304 -19.70 -17.66 -12.77
C GLN A 304 -20.50 -16.72 -13.68
N ALA A 305 -21.65 -16.24 -13.21
CA ALA A 305 -22.43 -15.25 -13.93
C ALA A 305 -21.61 -13.95 -14.15
N PHE A 306 -20.89 -13.48 -13.11
CA PHE A 306 -20.01 -12.32 -13.23
C PHE A 306 -18.88 -12.55 -14.23
N LYS A 307 -18.15 -13.66 -14.15
CA LYS A 307 -17.07 -14.01 -15.09
C LYS A 307 -17.56 -14.09 -16.54
N THR A 308 -18.72 -14.68 -16.76
CA THR A 308 -19.30 -14.76 -18.10
C THR A 308 -19.69 -13.39 -18.64
N SER A 309 -20.25 -12.53 -17.79
CA SER A 309 -20.73 -11.20 -18.21
C SER A 309 -19.65 -10.23 -18.64
N VAL A 310 -18.39 -10.46 -18.28
CA VAL A 310 -17.26 -9.57 -18.59
C VAL A 310 -16.46 -9.98 -19.82
N GLN A 311 -16.84 -11.03 -20.52
CA GLN A 311 -16.17 -11.45 -21.77
C GLN A 311 -16.03 -10.31 -22.79
N PRO A 312 -17.02 -9.43 -23.03
CA PRO A 312 -16.86 -8.29 -23.93
C PRO A 312 -15.78 -7.30 -23.49
N ILE A 313 -15.57 -7.15 -22.17
CA ILE A 313 -14.51 -6.31 -21.60
C ILE A 313 -13.13 -6.92 -21.92
N TRP A 314 -13.00 -8.23 -21.73
CA TRP A 314 -11.78 -8.95 -22.07
C TRP A 314 -11.45 -8.84 -23.55
N GLU A 315 -12.42 -9.03 -24.44
CA GLU A 315 -12.24 -8.90 -25.88
C GLU A 315 -11.80 -7.49 -26.27
N LYS A 316 -12.48 -6.46 -25.74
CA LYS A 316 -12.15 -5.06 -25.99
C LYS A 316 -10.70 -4.72 -25.62
N TYR A 317 -10.29 -5.09 -24.41
CA TYR A 317 -8.99 -4.68 -23.89
C TYR A 317 -7.84 -5.64 -24.25
N SER A 318 -8.12 -6.88 -24.65
CA SER A 318 -7.11 -7.81 -25.18
C SER A 318 -6.41 -7.27 -26.42
N ALA A 319 -7.11 -6.49 -27.24
CA ALA A 319 -6.51 -5.84 -28.39
C ALA A 319 -5.45 -4.79 -28.01
N SER A 320 -5.63 -4.12 -26.86
CA SER A 320 -4.72 -3.07 -26.37
C SER A 320 -3.50 -3.63 -25.64
N PHE A 321 -3.68 -4.68 -24.84
CA PHE A 321 -2.61 -5.26 -24.04
C PHE A 321 -1.84 -6.36 -24.78
N GLY A 322 -2.47 -7.02 -25.74
CA GLY A 322 -1.97 -8.22 -26.39
C GLY A 322 -2.39 -9.50 -25.65
N LYS A 323 -2.81 -10.50 -26.42
CA LYS A 323 -3.25 -11.79 -25.88
C LYS A 323 -2.13 -12.52 -25.13
N GLU A 324 -0.88 -12.32 -25.54
CA GLU A 324 0.28 -12.98 -24.96
C GLU A 324 0.49 -12.64 -23.48
N ILE A 325 0.39 -11.35 -23.10
CA ILE A 325 0.58 -10.97 -21.68
C ILE A 325 -0.58 -11.49 -20.81
N ILE A 326 -1.80 -11.45 -21.34
CA ILE A 326 -2.96 -11.97 -20.64
C ILE A 326 -2.81 -13.48 -20.39
N GLN A 327 -2.37 -14.21 -21.42
CA GLN A 327 -2.09 -15.65 -21.30
C GLN A 327 -0.97 -15.92 -20.28
N LYS A 328 0.15 -15.18 -20.35
CA LYS A 328 1.23 -15.31 -19.37
C LYS A 328 0.76 -15.07 -17.93
N ILE A 329 -0.10 -14.07 -17.71
CA ILE A 329 -0.70 -13.85 -16.38
C ILE A 329 -1.53 -15.07 -15.99
N SER A 330 -2.40 -15.54 -16.89
CA SER A 330 -3.26 -16.69 -16.61
C SER A 330 -2.47 -17.98 -16.30
N ASP A 331 -1.34 -18.20 -16.95
CA ASP A 331 -0.50 -19.39 -16.82
C ASP A 331 0.45 -19.32 -15.61
N THR A 332 0.63 -18.14 -15.01
CA THR A 332 1.45 -17.97 -13.80
C THR A 332 0.86 -18.82 -12.65
N LYS A 333 1.72 -19.58 -11.96
CA LYS A 333 1.33 -20.49 -10.86
C LYS A 333 1.43 -19.80 -9.51
#